data_aa42b25cc7a8df43d6d7a6ff0a751b48
#
_entry.id   aa42b25cc7a8df43d6d7a6ff0a751b48
#
_cell.length_a   1.000
_cell.length_b   1.000
_cell.length_c   1.000
_cell.angle_alpha   90.00
_cell.angle_beta   90.00
_cell.angle_gamma   90.00
#
_symmetry.space_group_name_H-M   'P 1'
#
loop_
_entity.id
_entity.type
_entity.pdbx_description
1 polymer ?
#
loop_
_entity_poly.entity_id
_entity_poly.type
_entity_poly.pdbx_seq_one_letter_code
_entity_poly.pdbx_strand_id
1 'polypeptide(L)'
;IGMMRFPGISTLFRPMFGRAAFLMAALFTIPSILSAEEPTMNATQTPPGSERVVLAGGCFRGMEDLIRKIPGVLSTRVGYAGGTTEKPRYESVKTGRTGHAESVEIVFDPKRIAFSSLLGHFFILHDPTTSNRQGNDIGTQYRSAIFYTSDEQKRVAEQVKAAVQAAG
;
A
#
# COMPACT_ATOMS: atom_id res chain seq x y z
N ILE A 1 -13.07 10.36 -5.71
CA ILE A 1 -11.96 9.82 -4.92
C ILE A 1 -12.11 10.22 -3.48
N GLY A 2 -12.18 9.23 -2.57
CA GLY A 2 -12.18 9.45 -1.14
C GLY A 2 -10.80 9.86 -0.61
N MET A 3 -10.76 10.74 0.39
CA MET A 3 -9.53 11.10 1.11
C MET A 3 -9.76 10.89 2.60
N MET A 4 -8.86 10.15 3.25
CA MET A 4 -8.94 9.86 4.68
C MET A 4 -7.56 9.95 5.32
N ARG A 5 -7.50 10.39 6.59
CA ARG A 5 -6.27 10.30 7.36
C ARG A 5 -6.03 8.83 7.74
N PHE A 6 -4.82 8.33 7.48
CA PHE A 6 -4.46 6.97 7.89
C PHE A 6 -4.09 6.97 9.38
N PRO A 7 -4.86 6.32 10.25
CA PRO A 7 -4.58 6.31 11.67
C PRO A 7 -3.44 5.34 11.97
N GLY A 8 -2.20 5.81 11.96
CA GLY A 8 -1.07 5.06 12.48
C GLY A 8 -0.86 3.62 11.95
N ILE A 9 0.18 2.97 12.43
CA ILE A 9 0.58 1.61 12.05
C ILE A 9 -0.48 0.62 12.52
N SER A 10 -1.37 0.24 11.63
CA SER A 10 -2.32 -0.83 11.86
C SER A 10 -1.73 -2.14 11.33
N THR A 11 -1.83 -3.21 12.11
CA THR A 11 -1.43 -4.60 11.76
C THR A 11 -2.20 -5.19 10.57
N LEU A 12 -2.86 -4.35 9.77
CA LEU A 12 -3.72 -4.73 8.66
C LEU A 12 -2.97 -5.18 7.40
N PHE A 13 -1.67 -4.86 7.31
CA PHE A 13 -0.85 -5.19 6.15
C PHE A 13 0.05 -6.39 6.45
N ARG A 14 -0.11 -7.48 5.73
CA ARG A 14 0.72 -8.71 5.84
C ARG A 14 1.50 -8.92 4.54
N PRO A 15 2.78 -9.30 4.60
CA PRO A 15 3.50 -9.75 3.42
C PRO A 15 2.88 -11.05 2.90
N MET A 16 2.62 -11.13 1.61
CA MET A 16 1.92 -12.27 0.97
C MET A 16 2.84 -13.43 0.59
N PHE A 17 4.13 -13.39 0.99
CA PHE A 17 5.04 -14.50 0.70
C PHE A 17 4.99 -15.54 1.81
N GLY A 18 4.41 -16.71 1.49
CA GLY A 18 4.39 -17.88 2.34
C GLY A 18 5.81 -18.45 2.54
N ARG A 19 6.20 -18.62 3.81
CA ARG A 19 7.40 -19.40 4.16
C ARG A 19 7.08 -20.87 3.97
N ALA A 20 7.68 -21.50 2.97
CA ALA A 20 7.78 -22.95 2.94
C ALA A 20 8.79 -23.39 4.02
N ALA A 21 8.31 -24.07 5.04
CA ALA A 21 9.16 -24.70 6.04
C ALA A 21 9.71 -26.02 5.48
N PHE A 22 11.01 -26.10 5.23
CA PHE A 22 11.71 -27.36 5.06
C PHE A 22 12.38 -27.70 6.38
N LEU A 23 11.88 -28.74 7.07
CA LEU A 23 12.58 -29.41 8.15
C LEU A 23 13.57 -30.42 7.52
N MET A 24 14.85 -30.21 7.73
CA MET A 24 15.84 -31.28 7.66
C MET A 24 16.82 -31.14 8.82
N ALA A 25 16.76 -32.09 9.73
CA ALA A 25 17.73 -32.26 10.80
C ALA A 25 19.00 -32.90 10.25
N ALA A 26 20.14 -32.24 10.40
CA ALA A 26 21.45 -32.86 10.33
C ALA A 26 22.37 -32.19 11.35
N LEU A 27 22.81 -32.96 12.35
CA LEU A 27 23.86 -32.57 13.30
C LEU A 27 25.18 -32.45 12.53
N PHE A 28 25.71 -31.22 12.44
CA PHE A 28 27.13 -30.98 12.17
C PHE A 28 27.60 -29.82 13.03
N THR A 29 28.55 -30.10 13.90
CA THR A 29 29.27 -29.08 14.67
C THR A 29 30.18 -28.30 13.73
N ILE A 30 29.92 -27.02 13.56
CA ILE A 30 30.76 -26.07 12.81
C ILE A 30 31.11 -24.88 13.71
N PRO A 31 32.37 -24.39 13.70
CA PRO A 31 32.81 -23.32 14.59
C PRO A 31 32.14 -22.00 14.26
N SER A 32 31.92 -21.21 15.30
CA SER A 32 31.31 -19.88 15.27
C SER A 32 31.94 -18.99 14.19
N ILE A 33 31.28 -18.89 13.07
CA ILE A 33 31.49 -17.80 12.11
C ILE A 33 30.57 -16.67 12.58
N LEU A 34 31.19 -15.52 12.85
CA LEU A 34 30.54 -14.26 13.15
C LEU A 34 29.47 -13.98 12.06
N SER A 35 28.24 -14.34 12.36
CA SER A 35 27.10 -14.02 11.49
C SER A 35 26.96 -12.50 11.44
N ALA A 36 27.31 -11.92 10.31
CA ALA A 36 26.80 -10.60 9.98
C ALA A 36 25.27 -10.71 10.02
N GLU A 37 24.66 -10.10 11.03
CA GLU A 37 23.20 -9.92 11.08
C GLU A 37 22.82 -9.15 9.82
N GLU A 38 22.24 -9.86 8.85
CA GLU A 38 21.47 -9.18 7.79
C GLU A 38 20.41 -8.32 8.51
N PRO A 39 20.30 -7.01 8.17
CA PRO A 39 19.28 -6.17 8.77
C PRO A 39 17.92 -6.75 8.39
N THR A 40 17.32 -7.50 9.31
CA THR A 40 15.90 -7.88 9.20
C THR A 40 15.10 -6.58 9.17
N MET A 41 14.72 -6.13 7.99
CA MET A 41 13.80 -5.01 7.81
C MET A 41 12.49 -5.39 8.52
N ASN A 42 12.38 -4.91 9.74
CA ASN A 42 11.14 -5.03 10.50
C ASN A 42 10.06 -4.29 9.71
N ALA A 43 9.06 -5.02 9.24
CA ALA A 43 8.00 -4.55 8.31
C ALA A 43 7.18 -3.34 8.83
N THR A 44 7.61 -2.75 9.94
CA THR A 44 6.91 -1.68 10.67
C THR A 44 7.67 -0.35 10.67
N GLN A 45 8.93 -0.30 10.24
CA GLN A 45 9.73 0.93 10.28
C GLN A 45 9.90 1.51 8.88
N THR A 46 9.37 2.71 8.70
CA THR A 46 9.66 3.52 7.51
C THR A 46 11.12 3.96 7.56
N PRO A 47 11.97 3.70 6.53
CA PRO A 47 13.36 4.13 6.55
C PRO A 47 13.50 5.62 6.82
N PRO A 48 14.55 6.08 7.53
CA PRO A 48 14.77 7.49 7.79
C PRO A 48 14.77 8.33 6.51
N GLY A 49 13.99 9.40 6.49
CA GLY A 49 13.87 10.30 5.33
C GLY A 49 12.96 9.80 4.22
N SER A 50 12.36 8.62 4.34
CA SER A 50 11.32 8.16 3.43
C SER A 50 9.92 8.54 3.94
N GLU A 51 8.95 8.54 3.04
CA GLU A 51 7.54 8.78 3.34
C GLU A 51 6.69 7.55 3.06
N ARG A 52 5.50 7.53 3.65
CA ARG A 52 4.51 6.48 3.49
C ARG A 52 3.15 7.04 3.12
N VAL A 53 2.47 6.36 2.21
CA VAL A 53 1.07 6.62 1.85
C VAL A 53 0.36 5.29 1.61
N VAL A 54 -0.97 5.27 1.72
CA VAL A 54 -1.79 4.12 1.33
C VAL A 54 -2.76 4.55 0.24
N LEU A 55 -2.77 3.81 -0.87
CA LEU A 55 -3.61 4.09 -2.03
C LEU A 55 -4.54 2.92 -2.33
N ALA A 56 -5.78 3.22 -2.69
CA ALA A 56 -6.78 2.27 -3.15
C ALA A 56 -7.30 2.68 -4.53
N GLY A 57 -7.27 1.79 -5.50
CA GLY A 57 -7.66 2.07 -6.89
C GLY A 57 -8.02 0.79 -7.65
N GLY A 58 -8.89 -0.06 -7.07
CA GLY A 58 -9.27 -1.35 -7.63
C GLY A 58 -8.54 -2.52 -6.99
N CYS A 59 -8.36 -3.61 -7.74
CA CYS A 59 -7.66 -4.80 -7.26
C CYS A 59 -6.22 -4.48 -6.84
N PHE A 60 -5.91 -4.71 -5.56
CA PHE A 60 -4.61 -4.35 -4.97
C PHE A 60 -3.42 -5.09 -5.59
N ARG A 61 -3.62 -6.32 -6.14
CA ARG A 61 -2.54 -7.07 -6.79
C ARG A 61 -2.05 -6.41 -8.06
N GLY A 62 -2.98 -5.96 -8.90
CA GLY A 62 -2.66 -5.23 -10.12
C GLY A 62 -2.00 -3.88 -9.81
N MET A 63 -2.57 -3.14 -8.85
CA MET A 63 -2.02 -1.87 -8.41
C MET A 63 -0.61 -2.01 -7.83
N GLU A 64 -0.38 -3.00 -6.96
CA GLU A 64 0.94 -3.23 -6.38
C GLU A 64 1.99 -3.55 -7.45
N ASP A 65 1.64 -4.41 -8.42
CA ASP A 65 2.58 -4.79 -9.49
C ASP A 65 3.03 -3.60 -10.33
N LEU A 66 2.16 -2.64 -10.54
CA LEU A 66 2.47 -1.42 -11.28
C LEU A 66 3.24 -0.41 -10.42
N ILE A 67 2.78 -0.16 -9.19
CA ILE A 67 3.35 0.86 -8.31
C ILE A 67 4.78 0.51 -7.88
N ARG A 68 5.07 -0.75 -7.56
CA ARG A 68 6.41 -1.19 -7.12
C ARG A 68 7.51 -0.96 -8.17
N LYS A 69 7.15 -0.75 -9.43
CA LYS A 69 8.07 -0.49 -10.53
C LYS A 69 8.39 1.01 -10.71
N ILE A 70 7.70 1.90 -10.01
CA ILE A 70 7.91 3.34 -10.11
C ILE A 70 9.26 3.71 -9.46
N PRO A 71 10.18 4.38 -10.18
CA PRO A 71 11.45 4.82 -9.61
C PRO A 71 11.22 5.74 -8.41
N GLY A 72 11.85 5.41 -7.28
CA GLY A 72 11.67 6.14 -6.02
C GLY A 72 10.74 5.44 -5.03
N VAL A 73 9.94 4.46 -5.46
CA VAL A 73 9.25 3.55 -4.55
C VAL A 73 10.26 2.57 -3.96
N LEU A 74 10.29 2.50 -2.63
CA LEU A 74 11.23 1.66 -1.86
C LEU A 74 10.63 0.31 -1.51
N SER A 75 9.35 0.29 -1.12
CA SER A 75 8.64 -0.95 -0.83
C SER A 75 7.12 -0.76 -0.96
N THR A 76 6.43 -1.86 -1.22
CA THR A 76 4.97 -1.93 -1.28
C THR A 76 4.45 -3.09 -0.44
N ARG A 77 3.25 -2.94 0.05
CA ARG A 77 2.52 -3.98 0.79
C ARG A 77 1.03 -3.88 0.50
N VAL A 78 0.38 -5.00 0.18
CA VAL A 78 -1.08 -5.03 0.02
C VAL A 78 -1.79 -5.23 1.35
N GLY A 79 -2.99 -4.69 1.46
CA GLY A 79 -3.83 -4.83 2.65
C GLY A 79 -5.18 -4.14 2.48
N TYR A 80 -5.79 -3.78 3.58
CA TYR A 80 -7.13 -3.21 3.64
C TYR A 80 -7.14 -1.95 4.48
N ALA A 81 -7.78 -0.88 3.98
CA ALA A 81 -7.85 0.39 4.68
C ALA A 81 -9.25 1.04 4.60
N GLY A 82 -9.52 1.95 5.54
CA GLY A 82 -10.69 2.82 5.53
C GLY A 82 -12.00 2.22 6.03
N GLY A 83 -11.99 0.96 6.49
CA GLY A 83 -13.13 0.30 7.09
C GLY A 83 -13.07 0.28 8.62
N THR A 84 -14.11 -0.26 9.24
CA THR A 84 -14.27 -0.33 10.70
C THR A 84 -14.09 -1.74 11.26
N THR A 85 -14.13 -2.78 10.41
CA THR A 85 -13.95 -4.16 10.85
C THR A 85 -12.53 -4.39 11.31
N GLU A 86 -12.35 -4.85 12.54
CA GLU A 86 -11.04 -5.24 13.06
C GLU A 86 -10.51 -6.49 12.36
N LYS A 87 -9.18 -6.53 12.13
CA LYS A 87 -8.47 -7.66 11.51
C LYS A 87 -9.16 -8.19 10.24
N PRO A 88 -9.41 -7.32 9.24
CA PRO A 88 -10.09 -7.71 8.03
C PRO A 88 -9.33 -8.84 7.32
N ARG A 89 -10.09 -9.77 6.76
CA ARG A 89 -9.58 -10.87 5.93
C ARG A 89 -10.21 -10.79 4.55
N TYR A 90 -9.57 -11.37 3.56
CA TYR A 90 -10.08 -11.39 2.20
C TYR A 90 -11.55 -11.83 2.13
N GLU A 91 -11.89 -12.92 2.84
CA GLU A 91 -13.25 -13.47 2.87
C GLU A 91 -14.31 -12.48 3.41
N SER A 92 -13.95 -11.61 4.35
CA SER A 92 -14.85 -10.60 4.87
C SER A 92 -14.90 -9.36 3.96
N VAL A 93 -13.76 -8.92 3.44
CA VAL A 93 -13.67 -7.70 2.61
C VAL A 93 -14.36 -7.89 1.26
N LYS A 94 -14.22 -9.06 0.64
CA LYS A 94 -14.88 -9.36 -0.65
C LYS A 94 -16.41 -9.25 -0.60
N THR A 95 -17.01 -9.30 0.58
CA THR A 95 -18.47 -9.11 0.75
C THR A 95 -18.91 -7.65 0.54
N GLY A 96 -17.97 -6.69 0.51
CA GLY A 96 -18.24 -5.25 0.42
C GLY A 96 -18.81 -4.63 1.72
N ARG A 97 -19.00 -5.41 2.81
CA ARG A 97 -19.67 -4.96 4.05
C ARG A 97 -18.74 -4.47 5.15
N THR A 98 -17.44 -4.63 5.00
CA THR A 98 -16.46 -4.23 6.03
C THR A 98 -16.12 -2.75 6.02
N GLY A 99 -16.49 -2.03 4.97
CA GLY A 99 -16.07 -0.66 4.72
C GLY A 99 -14.61 -0.51 4.29
N HIS A 100 -13.82 -1.59 4.29
CA HIS A 100 -12.44 -1.54 3.82
C HIS A 100 -12.34 -1.53 2.31
N ALA A 101 -11.32 -0.80 1.79
CA ALA A 101 -10.86 -0.89 0.41
C ALA A 101 -9.62 -1.77 0.31
N GLU A 102 -9.51 -2.52 -0.78
CA GLU A 102 -8.25 -3.13 -1.21
C GLU A 102 -7.23 -2.01 -1.45
N SER A 103 -6.10 -2.08 -0.80
CA SER A 103 -5.17 -0.96 -0.71
C SER A 103 -3.72 -1.42 -0.84
N VAL A 104 -2.87 -0.53 -1.30
CA VAL A 104 -1.43 -0.70 -1.35
C VAL A 104 -0.80 0.33 -0.43
N GLU A 105 -0.07 -0.12 0.58
CA GLU A 105 0.84 0.72 1.35
C GLU A 105 2.13 0.89 0.56
N ILE A 106 2.58 2.12 0.43
CA ILE A 106 3.74 2.51 -0.38
C ILE A 106 4.69 3.28 0.50
N VAL A 107 5.95 2.85 0.55
CA VAL A 107 7.06 3.61 1.12
C VAL A 107 7.90 4.12 -0.04
N PHE A 108 8.18 5.42 -0.07
CA PHE A 108 8.90 6.06 -1.15
C PHE A 108 9.93 7.06 -0.64
N ASP A 109 10.97 7.32 -1.44
CA ASP A 109 11.99 8.33 -1.19
C ASP A 109 11.55 9.67 -1.81
N PRO A 110 11.19 10.70 -1.01
CA PRO A 110 10.74 11.99 -1.52
C PRO A 110 11.83 12.76 -2.28
N LYS A 111 13.11 12.39 -2.13
CA LYS A 111 14.22 12.94 -2.91
C LYS A 111 14.30 12.37 -4.32
N ARG A 112 13.71 11.19 -4.55
CA ARG A 112 13.71 10.50 -5.85
C ARG A 112 12.40 10.64 -6.59
N ILE A 113 11.27 10.73 -5.88
CA ILE A 113 9.95 10.97 -6.45
C ILE A 113 9.14 11.88 -5.53
N ALA A 114 8.68 13.02 -6.04
CA ALA A 114 7.77 13.88 -5.30
C ALA A 114 6.42 13.18 -5.09
N PHE A 115 5.77 13.42 -3.95
CA PHE A 115 4.46 12.81 -3.66
C PHE A 115 3.40 13.18 -4.73
N SER A 116 3.43 14.40 -5.26
CA SER A 116 2.57 14.81 -6.38
C SER A 116 2.78 13.97 -7.64
N SER A 117 4.04 13.62 -7.96
CA SER A 117 4.36 12.77 -9.11
C SER A 117 3.93 11.32 -8.88
N LEU A 118 4.09 10.80 -7.66
CA LEU A 118 3.57 9.47 -7.29
C LEU A 118 2.05 9.41 -7.47
N LEU A 119 1.32 10.44 -7.03
CA LEU A 119 -0.12 10.55 -7.26
C LEU A 119 -0.47 10.70 -8.73
N GLY A 120 0.33 11.40 -9.52
CA GLY A 120 0.16 11.48 -10.98
C GLY A 120 0.18 10.08 -11.61
N HIS A 121 1.15 9.24 -11.26
CA HIS A 121 1.16 7.84 -11.68
C HIS A 121 -0.09 7.09 -11.23
N PHE A 122 -0.48 7.24 -9.95
CA PHE A 122 -1.68 6.58 -9.42
C PHE A 122 -2.94 6.91 -10.23
N PHE A 123 -3.13 8.17 -10.64
CA PHE A 123 -4.27 8.60 -11.43
C PHE A 123 -4.26 8.10 -12.90
N ILE A 124 -3.08 7.73 -13.42
CA ILE A 124 -2.95 7.10 -14.74
C ILE A 124 -3.22 5.59 -14.67
N LEU A 125 -2.92 4.95 -13.53
CA LEU A 125 -3.00 3.51 -13.38
C LEU A 125 -4.42 2.97 -13.17
N HIS A 126 -5.40 3.82 -12.88
CA HIS A 126 -6.79 3.42 -12.67
C HIS A 126 -7.77 4.52 -13.13
N ASP A 127 -9.03 4.17 -13.26
CA ASP A 127 -10.10 5.13 -13.53
C ASP A 127 -10.64 5.71 -12.21
N PRO A 128 -10.30 6.97 -11.87
CA PRO A 128 -10.73 7.59 -10.63
C PRO A 128 -12.19 8.12 -10.68
N THR A 129 -12.86 8.05 -11.83
CA THR A 129 -14.18 8.62 -12.05
C THR A 129 -15.32 7.68 -11.64
N THR A 130 -15.04 6.38 -11.60
CA THR A 130 -16.03 5.36 -11.24
C THR A 130 -16.22 5.25 -9.73
N SER A 131 -17.49 5.26 -9.29
CA SER A 131 -17.82 5.08 -7.87
C SER A 131 -17.88 3.60 -7.51
N ASN A 132 -17.13 3.18 -6.47
CA ASN A 132 -17.11 1.81 -5.96
C ASN A 132 -16.91 0.74 -7.05
N ARG A 133 -16.07 1.05 -8.03
CA ARG A 133 -15.82 0.18 -9.17
C ARG A 133 -14.47 0.49 -9.79
N GLN A 134 -13.82 -0.54 -10.33
CA GLN A 134 -12.67 -0.40 -11.22
C GLN A 134 -12.74 -1.48 -12.30
N GLY A 135 -13.00 -1.05 -13.55
CA GLY A 135 -13.21 -2.00 -14.65
C GLY A 135 -14.36 -2.97 -14.36
N ASN A 136 -14.08 -4.27 -14.34
CA ASN A 136 -15.04 -5.32 -14.04
C ASN A 136 -15.21 -5.60 -12.53
N ASP A 137 -14.35 -5.05 -11.69
CA ASP A 137 -14.42 -5.21 -10.23
C ASP A 137 -15.45 -4.22 -9.66
N ILE A 138 -16.56 -4.74 -9.14
CA ILE A 138 -17.68 -3.94 -8.61
C ILE A 138 -17.78 -4.18 -7.10
N GLY A 139 -17.79 -3.09 -6.32
CA GLY A 139 -17.95 -3.11 -4.87
C GLY A 139 -17.16 -2.01 -4.17
N THR A 140 -17.57 -1.68 -2.94
CA THR A 140 -16.93 -0.64 -2.12
C THR A 140 -15.45 -0.92 -1.85
N GLN A 141 -15.05 -2.21 -1.86
CA GLN A 141 -13.66 -2.65 -1.69
C GLN A 141 -12.75 -2.24 -2.86
N TYR A 142 -13.31 -1.91 -4.03
CA TYR A 142 -12.56 -1.50 -5.21
C TYR A 142 -12.64 0.02 -5.49
N ARG A 143 -13.10 0.80 -4.51
CA ARG A 143 -13.19 2.24 -4.64
C ARG A 143 -11.83 2.92 -4.74
N SER A 144 -11.80 4.09 -5.38
CA SER A 144 -10.64 4.97 -5.40
C SER A 144 -10.55 5.78 -4.10
N ALA A 145 -9.40 5.71 -3.42
CA ALA A 145 -9.15 6.48 -2.21
C ALA A 145 -7.66 6.73 -1.96
N ILE A 146 -7.36 7.87 -1.32
CA ILE A 146 -6.03 8.24 -0.83
C ILE A 146 -6.08 8.32 0.69
N PHE A 147 -5.26 7.53 1.37
CA PHE A 147 -5.10 7.56 2.82
C PHE A 147 -3.76 8.22 3.15
N TYR A 148 -3.80 9.50 3.49
CA TYR A 148 -2.64 10.31 3.78
C TYR A 148 -2.15 10.13 5.22
N THR A 149 -0.85 10.32 5.44
CA THR A 149 -0.20 10.18 6.77
C THR A 149 0.20 11.51 7.40
N SER A 150 0.17 12.61 6.62
CA SER A 150 0.51 13.96 7.10
C SER A 150 -0.42 15.00 6.48
N ASP A 151 -0.49 16.19 7.12
CA ASP A 151 -1.28 17.30 6.59
C ASP A 151 -0.70 17.85 5.29
N GLU A 152 0.63 17.75 5.10
CA GLU A 152 1.27 18.08 3.85
C GLU A 152 0.83 17.13 2.72
N GLN A 153 0.79 15.82 2.96
CA GLN A 153 0.27 14.86 2.00
C GLN A 153 -1.19 15.15 1.66
N LYS A 154 -2.01 15.52 2.66
CA LYS A 154 -3.39 15.94 2.42
C LYS A 154 -3.46 17.10 1.45
N ARG A 155 -2.72 18.18 1.72
CA ARG A 155 -2.68 19.39 0.89
C ARG A 155 -2.26 19.08 -0.55
N VAL A 156 -1.19 18.30 -0.73
CA VAL A 156 -0.71 17.91 -2.06
C VAL A 156 -1.73 17.04 -2.78
N ALA A 157 -2.35 16.08 -2.08
CA ALA A 157 -3.37 15.21 -2.67
C ALA A 157 -4.62 16.01 -3.14
N GLU A 158 -5.05 17.00 -2.36
CA GLU A 158 -6.15 17.90 -2.76
C GLU A 158 -5.80 18.69 -4.02
N GLN A 159 -4.58 19.21 -4.11
CA GLN A 159 -4.11 19.94 -5.30
C GLN A 159 -4.05 19.06 -6.54
N VAL A 160 -3.46 17.86 -6.43
CA VAL A 160 -3.37 16.94 -7.58
C VAL A 160 -4.75 16.48 -8.01
N LYS A 161 -5.64 16.15 -7.05
CA LYS A 161 -7.03 15.80 -7.36
C LYS A 161 -7.75 16.91 -8.11
N ALA A 162 -7.62 18.17 -7.66
CA ALA A 162 -8.22 19.32 -8.35
C ALA A 162 -7.66 19.50 -9.75
N ALA A 163 -6.35 19.33 -9.95
CA ALA A 163 -5.73 19.43 -11.27
C ALA A 163 -6.23 18.32 -12.22
N VAL A 164 -6.35 17.08 -11.74
CA VAL A 164 -6.88 15.95 -12.53
C VAL A 164 -8.34 16.20 -12.91
N GLN A 165 -9.16 16.69 -11.98
CA GLN A 165 -10.56 17.02 -12.25
C GLN A 165 -10.72 18.16 -13.26
N ALA A 166 -9.81 19.14 -13.27
CA ALA A 166 -9.82 20.23 -14.23
C ALA A 166 -9.35 19.83 -15.64
N ALA A 167 -8.54 18.77 -15.72
CA ALA A 167 -8.04 18.27 -17.01
C ALA A 167 -9.04 17.35 -17.75
N GLY A 168 -10.16 16.95 -17.10
CA GLY A 168 -11.20 16.07 -17.68
C GLY A 168 -10.90 14.62 -17.44
#